data_0eec5730aaba6ecb2a91643301ec2868
#
_entry.id   0eec5730aaba6ecb2a91643301ec2868
#
_cell.length_a   1.000
_cell.length_b   1.000
_cell.length_c   1.000
_cell.angle_alpha   90.00
_cell.angle_beta   90.00
_cell.angle_gamma   90.00
#
_symmetry.space_group_name_H-M   'P 1'
#
loop_
_entity.id
_entity.type
_entity.pdbx_description
1 polymer ?
#
loop_
_entity_poly.entity_id
_entity_poly.type
_entity_poly.pdbx_seq_one_letter_code
_entity_poly.pdbx_strand_id
1 'polypeptide(L)'
;MGLVFASKLLAYESISSQTQEIIDDLNSARSELNSANSYRDRVNALSNLIIETEKSLGDLRSKYRVIKLQTKKLNTDLIFQKEKISKLAGALLIVGKEPIESTLLHPGGALSNARSKLILSDTLEGVRSEARNLNKSLNKLMLLTNLTKKA
;
A
#
# COMPACT_ATOMS: atom_id res chain seq x y z
N MET A 1 8.09 7.64 -13.22
CA MET A 1 7.76 6.91 -11.97
C MET A 1 6.29 7.01 -11.52
N GLY A 2 5.44 7.80 -12.16
CA GLY A 2 4.01 7.96 -11.82
C GLY A 2 3.09 6.79 -12.23
N LEU A 3 3.43 6.04 -13.25
CA LEU A 3 2.57 4.97 -13.81
C LEU A 3 2.37 3.74 -12.89
N VAL A 4 3.34 3.42 -12.05
CA VAL A 4 3.26 2.28 -11.11
C VAL A 4 2.31 2.57 -9.93
N PHE A 5 2.07 3.84 -9.61
CA PHE A 5 1.16 4.24 -8.54
C PHE A 5 -0.31 4.24 -8.98
N ALA A 6 -0.59 4.60 -10.23
CA ALA A 6 -1.95 4.57 -10.78
C ALA A 6 -2.49 3.14 -10.88
N SER A 7 -1.68 2.17 -11.30
CA SER A 7 -2.10 0.77 -11.39
C SER A 7 -2.41 0.12 -10.02
N LYS A 8 -1.79 0.62 -8.93
CA LYS A 8 -2.04 0.09 -7.57
C LYS A 8 -3.30 0.68 -6.92
N LEU A 9 -3.69 1.90 -7.28
CA LEU A 9 -4.96 2.49 -6.83
C LEU A 9 -6.14 1.79 -7.49
N LEU A 10 -6.02 1.51 -8.79
CA LEU A 10 -7.00 0.76 -9.57
C LEU A 10 -7.24 -0.66 -9.03
N ALA A 11 -6.20 -1.32 -8.53
CA ALA A 11 -6.35 -2.64 -7.91
C ALA A 11 -7.14 -2.62 -6.59
N TYR A 12 -7.07 -1.53 -5.82
CA TYR A 12 -7.85 -1.37 -4.59
C TYR A 12 -9.33 -1.08 -4.89
N GLU A 13 -9.59 -0.19 -5.84
CA GLU A 13 -10.95 0.11 -6.33
C GLU A 13 -11.62 -1.16 -6.90
N SER A 14 -10.84 -1.99 -7.63
CA SER A 14 -11.36 -3.25 -8.18
C SER A 14 -11.74 -4.27 -7.10
N ILE A 15 -10.99 -4.36 -5.99
CA ILE A 15 -11.32 -5.28 -4.88
C ILE A 15 -12.59 -4.83 -4.16
N SER A 16 -12.77 -3.53 -3.96
CA SER A 16 -13.97 -2.98 -3.32
C SER A 16 -15.21 -3.18 -4.19
N SER A 17 -15.15 -2.88 -5.49
CA SER A 17 -16.27 -3.07 -6.42
C SER A 17 -16.65 -4.55 -6.57
N GLN A 18 -15.69 -5.43 -6.70
CA GLN A 18 -15.92 -6.87 -6.75
C GLN A 18 -16.48 -7.47 -5.45
N THR A 19 -16.17 -6.87 -4.30
CA THR A 19 -16.75 -7.30 -3.03
C THR A 19 -18.21 -6.88 -2.94
N GLN A 20 -18.56 -5.71 -3.46
CA GLN A 20 -19.93 -5.26 -3.54
C GLN A 20 -20.76 -6.14 -4.49
N GLU A 21 -20.21 -6.51 -5.65
CA GLU A 21 -20.84 -7.44 -6.59
C GLU A 21 -21.18 -8.79 -5.92
N ILE A 22 -20.27 -9.36 -5.13
CA ILE A 22 -20.53 -10.59 -4.36
C ILE A 22 -21.70 -10.40 -3.38
N ILE A 23 -21.77 -9.26 -2.70
CA ILE A 23 -22.84 -8.95 -1.76
C ILE A 23 -24.19 -8.85 -2.49
N ASP A 24 -24.19 -8.23 -3.65
CA ASP A 24 -25.40 -8.04 -4.45
C ASP A 24 -25.90 -9.39 -5.03
N ASP A 25 -24.99 -10.25 -5.51
CA ASP A 25 -25.30 -11.62 -5.96
C ASP A 25 -25.93 -12.45 -4.83
N LEU A 26 -25.35 -12.42 -3.63
CA LEU A 26 -25.88 -13.13 -2.46
C LEU A 26 -27.25 -12.61 -2.01
N ASN A 27 -27.46 -11.30 -2.07
CA ASN A 27 -28.75 -10.68 -1.74
C ASN A 27 -29.81 -11.07 -2.76
N SER A 28 -29.46 -11.14 -4.05
CA SER A 28 -30.37 -11.58 -5.12
C SER A 28 -30.78 -13.04 -4.93
N ALA A 29 -29.83 -13.95 -4.69
CA ALA A 29 -30.09 -15.35 -4.43
C ALA A 29 -30.95 -15.55 -3.17
N ARG A 30 -30.73 -14.75 -2.12
CA ARG A 30 -31.59 -14.75 -0.92
C ARG A 30 -33.01 -14.26 -1.21
N SER A 31 -33.16 -13.26 -2.05
CA SER A 31 -34.47 -12.74 -2.45
C SER A 31 -35.27 -13.79 -3.25
N GLU A 32 -34.62 -14.50 -4.16
CA GLU A 32 -35.21 -15.60 -4.91
C GLU A 32 -35.73 -16.70 -3.98
N LEU A 33 -34.95 -17.08 -2.97
CA LEU A 33 -35.35 -18.06 -1.96
C LEU A 33 -36.59 -17.60 -1.18
N ASN A 34 -36.64 -16.31 -0.80
CA ASN A 34 -37.77 -15.77 -0.04
C ASN A 34 -39.06 -15.65 -0.90
N SER A 35 -38.95 -15.49 -2.19
CA SER A 35 -40.09 -15.39 -3.14
C SER A 35 -40.56 -16.74 -3.68
N ALA A 36 -39.84 -17.82 -3.43
CA ALA A 36 -40.17 -19.17 -3.90
C ALA A 36 -41.41 -19.73 -3.21
N ASN A 37 -42.49 -19.93 -3.96
CA ASN A 37 -43.80 -20.36 -3.44
C ASN A 37 -44.03 -21.88 -3.54
N SER A 38 -43.34 -22.58 -4.44
CA SER A 38 -43.46 -24.02 -4.57
C SER A 38 -42.26 -24.74 -3.96
N TYR A 39 -42.46 -26.01 -3.58
CA TYR A 39 -41.36 -26.84 -3.07
C TYR A 39 -40.20 -26.98 -4.05
N ARG A 40 -40.52 -27.13 -5.32
CA ARG A 40 -39.52 -27.26 -6.39
C ARG A 40 -38.72 -25.98 -6.59
N ASP A 41 -39.38 -24.83 -6.53
CA ASP A 41 -38.75 -23.53 -6.64
C ASP A 41 -37.83 -23.25 -5.46
N ARG A 42 -38.24 -23.66 -4.26
CA ARG A 42 -37.39 -23.58 -3.06
C ARG A 42 -36.14 -24.43 -3.14
N VAL A 43 -36.25 -25.67 -3.66
CA VAL A 43 -35.08 -26.54 -3.86
C VAL A 43 -34.10 -25.91 -4.88
N ASN A 44 -34.63 -25.38 -5.97
CA ASN A 44 -33.79 -24.70 -6.97
C ASN A 44 -33.13 -23.42 -6.41
N ALA A 45 -33.87 -22.59 -5.70
CA ALA A 45 -33.35 -21.35 -5.09
C ALA A 45 -32.30 -21.66 -4.01
N LEU A 46 -32.49 -22.71 -3.19
CA LEU A 46 -31.48 -23.17 -2.23
C LEU A 46 -30.22 -23.68 -2.93
N SER A 47 -30.36 -24.43 -4.01
CA SER A 47 -29.21 -24.90 -4.80
C SER A 47 -28.41 -23.75 -5.37
N ASN A 48 -29.08 -22.75 -5.95
CA ASN A 48 -28.47 -21.56 -6.47
C ASN A 48 -27.75 -20.76 -5.33
N LEU A 49 -28.38 -20.60 -4.19
CA LEU A 49 -27.80 -19.93 -3.03
C LEU A 49 -26.50 -20.64 -2.56
N ILE A 50 -26.51 -21.96 -2.52
CA ILE A 50 -25.32 -22.75 -2.15
C ILE A 50 -24.19 -22.51 -3.17
N ILE A 51 -24.48 -22.60 -4.47
CA ILE A 51 -23.51 -22.40 -5.53
C ILE A 51 -22.89 -20.98 -5.44
N GLU A 52 -23.74 -19.94 -5.28
CA GLU A 52 -23.26 -18.56 -5.16
C GLU A 52 -22.45 -18.33 -3.86
N THR A 53 -22.84 -18.99 -2.76
CA THR A 53 -22.09 -18.92 -1.50
C THR A 53 -20.71 -19.58 -1.64
N GLU A 54 -20.62 -20.74 -2.27
CA GLU A 54 -19.34 -21.43 -2.51
C GLU A 54 -18.42 -20.63 -3.42
N LYS A 55 -18.96 -20.08 -4.51
CA LYS A 55 -18.24 -19.18 -5.42
C LYS A 55 -17.71 -17.96 -4.67
N SER A 56 -18.57 -17.28 -3.91
CA SER A 56 -18.23 -16.11 -3.10
C SER A 56 -17.13 -16.40 -2.08
N LEU A 57 -17.19 -17.55 -1.41
CA LEU A 57 -16.15 -18.02 -0.50
C LEU A 57 -14.82 -18.25 -1.21
N GLY A 58 -14.85 -18.84 -2.41
CA GLY A 58 -13.67 -19.04 -3.26
C GLY A 58 -13.00 -17.70 -3.60
N ASP A 59 -13.78 -16.74 -4.05
CA ASP A 59 -13.32 -15.40 -4.42
C ASP A 59 -12.78 -14.62 -3.21
N LEU A 60 -13.47 -14.65 -2.08
CA LEU A 60 -13.00 -14.02 -0.84
C LEU A 60 -11.68 -14.61 -0.37
N ARG A 61 -11.51 -15.93 -0.42
CA ARG A 61 -10.24 -16.60 -0.08
C ARG A 61 -9.11 -16.18 -1.02
N SER A 62 -9.40 -16.08 -2.30
CA SER A 62 -8.41 -15.62 -3.30
C SER A 62 -7.98 -14.18 -3.02
N LYS A 63 -8.94 -13.27 -2.80
CA LYS A 63 -8.70 -11.88 -2.47
C LYS A 63 -7.91 -11.72 -1.17
N TYR A 64 -8.25 -12.48 -0.15
CA TYR A 64 -7.53 -12.50 1.13
C TYR A 64 -6.05 -12.89 0.94
N ARG A 65 -5.77 -13.92 0.12
CA ARG A 65 -4.39 -14.31 -0.21
C ARG A 65 -3.63 -13.17 -0.87
N VAL A 66 -4.23 -12.50 -1.85
CA VAL A 66 -3.62 -11.36 -2.55
C VAL A 66 -3.31 -10.22 -1.57
N ILE A 67 -4.26 -9.85 -0.72
CA ILE A 67 -4.07 -8.80 0.29
C ILE A 67 -2.93 -9.19 1.26
N LYS A 68 -2.90 -10.42 1.72
CA LYS A 68 -1.86 -10.93 2.62
C LYS A 68 -0.46 -10.85 1.99
N LEU A 69 -0.33 -11.23 0.71
CA LEU A 69 0.93 -11.13 -0.03
C LEU A 69 1.35 -9.67 -0.22
N GLN A 70 0.42 -8.79 -0.59
CA GLN A 70 0.69 -7.36 -0.74
C GLN A 70 1.11 -6.73 0.59
N THR A 71 0.45 -7.07 1.69
CA THR A 71 0.80 -6.60 3.03
C THR A 71 2.22 -7.04 3.43
N LYS A 72 2.56 -8.32 3.17
CA LYS A 72 3.91 -8.84 3.43
C LYS A 72 4.97 -8.10 2.61
N LYS A 73 4.73 -7.94 1.30
CA LYS A 73 5.66 -7.21 0.42
C LYS A 73 5.84 -5.76 0.89
N LEU A 74 4.74 -5.07 1.18
CA LEU A 74 4.78 -3.68 1.63
C LEU A 74 5.53 -3.53 2.95
N ASN A 75 5.37 -4.46 3.89
CA ASN A 75 6.10 -4.46 5.15
C ASN A 75 7.62 -4.62 4.92
N THR A 76 8.02 -5.52 4.02
CA THR A 76 9.43 -5.70 3.65
C THR A 76 10.00 -4.43 3.00
N ASP A 77 9.27 -3.81 2.08
CA ASP A 77 9.68 -2.57 1.42
C ASP A 77 9.80 -1.42 2.45
N LEU A 78 8.92 -1.35 3.44
CA LEU A 78 8.97 -0.38 4.54
C LEU A 78 10.23 -0.52 5.40
N ILE A 79 10.59 -1.75 5.77
CA ILE A 79 11.81 -2.01 6.55
C ILE A 79 13.03 -1.54 5.77
N PHE A 80 13.11 -1.88 4.48
CA PHE A 80 14.22 -1.47 3.62
C PHE A 80 14.31 0.07 3.46
N GLN A 81 13.18 0.74 3.23
CA GLN A 81 13.13 2.20 3.12
C GLN A 81 13.51 2.89 4.43
N LYS A 82 13.05 2.38 5.57
CA LYS A 82 13.42 2.88 6.89
C LYS A 82 14.93 2.82 7.11
N GLU A 83 15.56 1.69 6.77
CA GLU A 83 17.00 1.51 6.90
C GLU A 83 17.78 2.49 6.00
N LYS A 84 17.33 2.65 4.74
CA LYS A 84 17.92 3.60 3.79
C LYS A 84 17.83 5.05 4.31
N ILE A 85 16.67 5.46 4.79
CA ILE A 85 16.47 6.81 5.36
C ILE A 85 17.35 7.02 6.58
N SER A 86 17.45 6.02 7.46
CA SER A 86 18.29 6.11 8.66
C SER A 86 19.78 6.29 8.31
N LYS A 87 20.29 5.55 7.32
CA LYS A 87 21.66 5.69 6.82
C LYS A 87 21.91 7.08 6.22
N LEU A 88 21.00 7.57 5.40
CA LEU A 88 21.09 8.91 4.78
C LEU A 88 21.03 10.02 5.83
N ALA A 89 20.13 9.92 6.80
CA ALA A 89 20.02 10.88 7.90
C ALA A 89 21.28 10.89 8.76
N GLY A 90 21.87 9.70 9.04
CA GLY A 90 23.14 9.58 9.75
C GLY A 90 24.29 10.26 8.99
N ALA A 91 24.39 10.03 7.67
CA ALA A 91 25.40 10.68 6.84
C ALA A 91 25.25 12.22 6.82
N LEU A 92 23.99 12.73 6.72
CA LEU A 92 23.71 14.16 6.77
C LEU A 92 24.09 14.79 8.13
N LEU A 93 23.88 14.08 9.24
CA LEU A 93 24.26 14.54 10.57
C LEU A 93 25.79 14.63 10.72
N ILE A 94 26.54 13.73 10.13
CA ILE A 94 28.02 13.76 10.15
C ILE A 94 28.53 14.95 9.35
N VAL A 95 28.02 15.13 8.11
CA VAL A 95 28.42 16.24 7.24
C VAL A 95 27.97 17.61 7.81
N GLY A 96 26.79 17.67 8.44
CA GLY A 96 26.25 18.91 9.04
C GLY A 96 26.92 19.33 10.35
N LYS A 97 27.74 18.46 10.97
CA LYS A 97 28.48 18.76 12.20
C LYS A 97 29.86 19.40 11.97
N GLU A 98 30.34 19.46 10.73
CA GLU A 98 31.59 20.14 10.44
C GLU A 98 31.45 21.64 10.71
N PRO A 99 32.32 22.23 11.58
CA PRO A 99 32.26 23.68 11.88
C PRO A 99 32.54 24.48 10.61
N ILE A 100 31.75 25.52 10.41
CA ILE A 100 31.87 26.46 9.25
C ILE A 100 33.29 27.02 9.14
N GLU A 101 34.00 27.14 10.26
CA GLU A 101 35.37 27.65 10.34
C GLU A 101 36.41 26.73 9.68
N SER A 102 36.22 25.42 9.75
CA SER A 102 37.10 24.44 9.07
C SER A 102 36.91 24.44 7.54
N THR A 103 35.72 24.83 7.07
CA THR A 103 35.38 24.93 5.64
C THR A 103 35.98 26.16 4.95
N LEU A 104 36.28 27.23 5.70
CA LEU A 104 36.93 28.43 5.16
C LEU A 104 38.45 28.22 4.96
N LEU A 105 39.03 27.32 5.73
CA LEU A 105 40.48 26.98 5.67
C LEU A 105 40.78 25.79 4.74
N HIS A 106 39.79 25.22 4.10
CA HIS A 106 39.97 24.08 3.20
C HIS A 106 40.71 24.53 1.90
N PRO A 107 41.70 23.79 1.45
CA PRO A 107 42.52 24.19 0.26
C PRO A 107 41.71 24.23 -1.05
N GLY A 108 40.45 23.76 -1.05
CA GLY A 108 39.55 23.80 -2.22
C GLY A 108 38.79 25.12 -2.44
N GLY A 109 38.85 26.07 -1.50
CA GLY A 109 38.27 27.41 -1.63
C GLY A 109 36.72 27.46 -1.71
N ALA A 110 36.17 28.65 -1.94
CA ALA A 110 34.72 28.94 -1.97
C ALA A 110 33.93 28.10 -3.00
N LEU A 111 34.54 27.69 -4.08
CA LEU A 111 33.89 26.87 -5.12
C LEU A 111 33.62 25.45 -4.67
N SER A 112 34.53 24.83 -3.87
CA SER A 112 34.34 23.52 -3.29
C SER A 112 33.20 23.53 -2.26
N ASN A 113 33.12 24.59 -1.47
CA ASN A 113 32.04 24.82 -0.51
C ASN A 113 30.66 24.97 -1.17
N ALA A 114 30.59 25.73 -2.27
CA ALA A 114 29.37 25.90 -3.04
C ALA A 114 28.89 24.54 -3.63
N ARG A 115 29.81 23.74 -4.18
CA ARG A 115 29.50 22.38 -4.69
C ARG A 115 29.01 21.45 -3.58
N SER A 116 29.67 21.45 -2.41
CA SER A 116 29.26 20.63 -1.27
C SER A 116 27.87 21.01 -0.77
N LYS A 117 27.54 22.31 -0.71
CA LYS A 117 26.20 22.81 -0.33
C LYS A 117 25.14 22.41 -1.34
N LEU A 118 25.43 22.44 -2.64
CA LEU A 118 24.51 21.97 -3.68
C LEU A 118 24.23 20.48 -3.56
N ILE A 119 25.27 19.67 -3.39
CA ILE A 119 25.13 18.20 -3.20
C ILE A 119 24.34 17.91 -1.93
N LEU A 120 24.58 18.63 -0.85
CA LEU A 120 23.85 18.47 0.42
C LEU A 120 22.40 18.83 0.27
N SER A 121 22.07 19.95 -0.43
CA SER A 121 20.70 20.37 -0.71
C SER A 121 19.93 19.33 -1.53
N ASP A 122 20.55 18.79 -2.58
CA ASP A 122 19.95 17.75 -3.43
C ASP A 122 19.74 16.45 -2.67
N THR A 123 20.72 16.06 -1.84
CA THR A 123 20.60 14.88 -0.96
C THR A 123 19.48 15.04 0.05
N LEU A 124 19.30 16.24 0.64
CA LEU A 124 18.24 16.54 1.59
C LEU A 124 16.85 16.44 0.92
N GLU A 125 16.72 16.94 -0.29
CA GLU A 125 15.49 16.82 -1.09
C GLU A 125 15.17 15.34 -1.37
N GLY A 126 16.16 14.54 -1.72
CA GLY A 126 16.05 13.10 -1.89
C GLY A 126 15.54 12.40 -0.62
N VAL A 127 16.12 12.71 0.54
CA VAL A 127 15.68 12.16 1.83
C VAL A 127 14.25 12.57 2.17
N ARG A 128 13.87 13.83 1.93
CA ARG A 128 12.49 14.30 2.13
C ARG A 128 11.49 13.59 1.23
N SER A 129 11.87 13.33 -0.01
CA SER A 129 11.04 12.58 -0.97
C SER A 129 10.84 11.14 -0.52
N GLU A 130 11.91 10.46 -0.08
CA GLU A 130 11.83 9.09 0.46
C GLU A 130 10.99 9.03 1.74
N ALA A 131 11.12 10.00 2.64
CA ALA A 131 10.31 10.08 3.85
C ALA A 131 8.81 10.25 3.54
N ARG A 132 8.48 11.07 2.54
CA ARG A 132 7.10 11.22 2.06
C ARG A 132 6.55 9.91 1.48
N ASN A 133 7.36 9.19 0.71
CA ASN A 133 7.00 7.88 0.14
C ASN A 133 6.79 6.83 1.24
N LEU A 134 7.64 6.83 2.27
CA LEU A 134 7.50 5.96 3.42
C LEU A 134 6.18 6.21 4.16
N ASN A 135 5.83 7.48 4.40
CA ASN A 135 4.57 7.85 5.06
C ASN A 135 3.34 7.38 4.25
N LYS A 136 3.35 7.56 2.93
CA LYS A 136 2.29 7.04 2.04
C LYS A 136 2.17 5.52 2.14
N SER A 137 3.30 4.81 2.19
CA SER A 137 3.34 3.35 2.31
C SER A 137 2.81 2.87 3.67
N LEU A 138 3.13 3.58 4.76
CA LEU A 138 2.59 3.32 6.10
C LEU A 138 1.06 3.48 6.15
N ASN A 139 0.54 4.56 5.60
CA ASN A 139 -0.90 4.80 5.55
C ASN A 139 -1.63 3.70 4.76
N LYS A 140 -1.02 3.23 3.66
CA LYS A 140 -1.55 2.12 2.88
C LYS A 140 -1.53 0.80 3.66
N LEU A 141 -0.45 0.52 4.41
CA LEU A 141 -0.36 -0.66 5.26
C LEU A 141 -1.44 -0.64 6.35
N MET A 142 -1.67 0.49 6.99
CA MET A 142 -2.74 0.66 7.99
C MET A 142 -4.12 0.38 7.41
N LEU A 143 -4.41 0.89 6.21
CA LEU A 143 -5.67 0.62 5.49
C LEU A 143 -5.85 -0.88 5.22
N LEU A 144 -4.85 -1.54 4.66
CA LEU A 144 -4.89 -2.98 4.37
C LEU A 144 -5.06 -3.82 5.63
N THR A 145 -4.37 -3.46 6.72
CA THR A 145 -4.47 -4.16 8.00
C THR A 145 -5.86 -3.99 8.62
N ASN A 146 -6.46 -2.80 8.52
CA ASN A 146 -7.82 -2.57 9.01
C ASN A 146 -8.87 -3.36 8.22
N LEU A 147 -8.70 -3.51 6.92
CA LEU A 147 -9.58 -4.33 6.09
C LEU A 147 -9.49 -5.82 6.45
N THR A 148 -8.27 -6.34 6.69
CA THR A 148 -8.08 -7.74 7.09
C THR A 148 -8.57 -8.06 8.50
N LYS A 149 -8.76 -7.06 9.37
CA LYS A 149 -9.34 -7.23 10.72
C LYS A 149 -10.86 -7.20 10.72
N LYS A 150 -11.48 -6.58 9.72
CA LYS A 150 -12.95 -6.48 9.61
C LYS A 150 -13.57 -7.61 8.79
N ALA A 151 -12.77 -8.35 8.03
CA ALA A 151 -13.16 -9.56 7.29
C ALA A 151 -12.98 -10.82 8.14
#